data_3adb3ee6b7ce8c0d9270f39d0a5e393c
#
_entry.id   3adb3ee6b7ce8c0d9270f39d0a5e393c
#
_cell.length_a   1.000
_cell.length_b   1.000
_cell.length_c   1.000
_cell.angle_alpha   90.00
_cell.angle_beta   90.00
_cell.angle_gamma   90.00
#
_symmetry.space_group_name_H-M   'P 1'
#
loop_
_entity.id
_entity.type
_entity.pdbx_description
1 polymer ?
#
loop_
_entity_poly.entity_id
_entity_poly.type
_entity_poly.pdbx_seq_one_letter_code
_entity_poly.pdbx_strand_id
1 'polypeptide(L)'
;MKRTIILFISAIFLLSACGNEDNEKSKEQSNDNKQQEKSGSVKEIATDKNVQGNNYRTILPFKESQARGLLQDNMANSYNGEDFENGLLELSKEVFPTDDYLYQDGQYLDKDTINAYLDPKYTKSEVDAMDEDERKEKKANENLGLNPSHNGETDPEKIAEDSPAYLSNILEQDFYASGDTKGKKIKGMTIGLAMNSTYYYQKEKDGETYSKDLDDKEIKKQGKQMAGEILSRVRENKALKDIPIHFAIYKQTGENSIVPGEFIAGTTVEDGKTRINEWKDINQTTALLPSDEASKIDENLNNNFKQINDDLQTYFNNFTQAVGTVKFDNKKAKQLTVDVPIDYYGEAETIGITQYITEQAEKYFDDIDEYEIRIKDGNKAKALISKTKDDKDPQVHIYKNNN
;
A
#
# COMPACT_ATOMS: atom_id res chain seq x y z
N MET A 1 -28.58 25.09 -47.03
CA MET A 1 -28.44 26.58 -47.11
C MET A 1 -27.59 27.09 -45.97
N LYS A 2 -26.55 27.79 -46.37
CA LYS A 2 -25.67 28.73 -45.62
C LYS A 2 -25.11 28.34 -44.22
N ARG A 3 -23.83 27.96 -44.28
CA ARG A 3 -22.83 28.00 -43.19
C ARG A 3 -22.61 29.44 -42.71
N THR A 4 -22.46 29.65 -41.40
CA THR A 4 -21.88 30.86 -40.83
C THR A 4 -20.75 30.46 -39.91
N ILE A 5 -19.53 30.80 -40.27
CA ILE A 5 -18.29 30.68 -39.50
C ILE A 5 -18.15 31.96 -38.71
N ILE A 6 -17.96 31.86 -37.39
CA ILE A 6 -17.59 32.99 -36.53
C ILE A 6 -16.13 32.79 -36.08
N LEU A 7 -15.26 33.66 -36.60
CA LEU A 7 -13.88 33.85 -36.17
C LEU A 7 -13.86 34.74 -34.91
N PHE A 8 -13.23 34.25 -33.83
CA PHE A 8 -12.84 35.13 -32.70
C PHE A 8 -11.37 35.46 -32.83
N ILE A 9 -11.13 36.76 -33.01
CA ILE A 9 -9.81 37.42 -33.00
C ILE A 9 -9.47 37.76 -31.54
N SER A 10 -8.36 37.25 -31.04
CA SER A 10 -7.83 37.58 -29.72
C SER A 10 -6.82 38.73 -29.85
N ALA A 11 -7.09 39.83 -29.21
CA ALA A 11 -6.23 41.02 -29.19
C ALA A 11 -5.18 40.92 -28.09
N ILE A 12 -3.92 41.11 -28.49
CA ILE A 12 -2.76 41.20 -27.60
C ILE A 12 -2.59 42.66 -27.18
N PHE A 13 -2.64 42.93 -25.87
CA PHE A 13 -2.27 44.24 -25.33
C PHE A 13 -0.78 44.25 -24.93
N LEU A 14 0.01 45.02 -25.63
CA LEU A 14 1.36 45.43 -25.22
C LEU A 14 1.26 46.76 -24.45
N LEU A 15 1.74 46.75 -23.23
CA LEU A 15 1.98 47.96 -22.47
C LEU A 15 3.48 48.25 -22.45
N SER A 16 3.88 49.25 -23.18
CA SER A 16 5.19 49.90 -23.12
C SER A 16 5.15 51.03 -22.10
N ALA A 17 6.13 51.07 -21.19
CA ALA A 17 6.42 52.25 -20.37
C ALA A 17 7.86 52.69 -20.64
N CYS A 18 7.98 53.90 -21.18
CA CYS A 18 9.24 54.63 -21.34
C CYS A 18 9.58 55.52 -20.13
N GLY A 19 10.85 55.78 -19.97
CA GLY A 19 11.39 56.92 -19.18
C GLY A 19 12.76 56.62 -18.59
N ASN A 20 13.76 57.12 -18.95
CA ASN A 20 14.58 58.22 -19.39
C ASN A 20 16.04 58.06 -18.92
N GLU A 21 16.95 58.18 -19.84
CA GLU A 21 18.35 58.60 -19.89
C GLU A 21 19.14 58.83 -18.60
N ASP A 22 20.35 58.18 -18.51
CA ASP A 22 21.60 58.96 -18.71
C ASP A 22 22.81 58.02 -19.00
N ASN A 23 23.73 58.57 -19.79
CA ASN A 23 24.91 58.02 -20.43
C ASN A 23 25.96 57.45 -19.43
N GLU A 24 26.63 56.35 -19.77
CA GLU A 24 28.07 56.32 -20.08
C GLU A 24 28.56 54.97 -20.65
N LYS A 25 29.49 55.12 -21.58
CA LYS A 25 30.13 54.07 -22.40
C LYS A 25 30.97 53.12 -21.53
N SER A 26 30.87 51.80 -21.81
CA SER A 26 32.05 50.98 -22.09
C SER A 26 31.74 49.49 -22.37
N LYS A 27 32.23 49.04 -23.51
CA LYS A 27 32.70 47.71 -23.88
C LYS A 27 31.77 46.51 -23.91
N GLU A 28 31.53 46.08 -25.14
CA GLU A 28 31.12 44.75 -25.54
C GLU A 28 31.93 43.66 -24.83
N GLN A 29 31.23 42.77 -24.12
CA GLN A 29 31.63 41.39 -23.90
C GLN A 29 30.40 40.53 -23.98
N SER A 30 30.35 39.78 -25.07
CA SER A 30 29.42 38.67 -25.28
C SER A 30 29.57 37.66 -24.14
N ASN A 31 28.55 37.57 -23.31
CA ASN A 31 28.42 36.48 -22.31
C ASN A 31 27.32 35.55 -22.79
N ASP A 32 27.77 34.47 -23.40
CA ASP A 32 27.01 33.23 -23.55
C ASP A 32 26.64 32.72 -22.15
N ASN A 33 25.43 33.04 -21.67
CA ASN A 33 24.86 32.42 -20.49
C ASN A 33 24.38 31.02 -20.84
N LYS A 34 25.32 30.08 -20.92
CA LYS A 34 25.04 28.69 -20.63
C LYS A 34 24.66 28.60 -19.15
N GLN A 35 23.36 28.50 -18.87
CA GLN A 35 22.88 27.93 -17.62
C GLN A 35 23.47 26.51 -17.50
N GLN A 36 24.59 26.41 -16.83
CA GLN A 36 25.03 25.15 -16.24
C GLN A 36 24.03 24.82 -15.15
N GLU A 37 23.11 23.91 -15.43
CA GLU A 37 22.50 23.09 -14.41
C GLU A 37 23.62 22.49 -13.58
N LYS A 38 23.84 23.04 -12.40
CA LYS A 38 24.62 22.38 -11.36
C LYS A 38 23.76 21.21 -10.87
N SER A 39 23.82 20.08 -11.53
CA SER A 39 23.49 18.78 -11.01
C SER A 39 24.54 18.46 -9.91
N GLY A 40 24.44 19.16 -8.81
CA GLY A 40 25.09 18.74 -7.58
C GLY A 40 24.35 17.51 -7.12
N SER A 41 24.97 16.34 -7.18
CA SER A 41 24.41 15.12 -6.59
C SER A 41 24.08 15.43 -5.13
N VAL A 42 22.78 15.45 -4.81
CA VAL A 42 22.33 15.58 -3.43
C VAL A 42 22.90 14.40 -2.66
N LYS A 43 23.71 14.69 -1.61
CA LYS A 43 24.30 13.64 -0.80
C LYS A 43 23.19 12.90 -0.07
N GLU A 44 23.08 11.61 -0.29
CA GLU A 44 22.14 10.79 0.44
C GLU A 44 22.50 10.70 1.93
N ILE A 45 21.48 10.82 2.77
CA ILE A 45 21.58 10.76 4.24
C ILE A 45 20.52 9.80 4.79
N ALA A 46 20.82 9.08 5.85
CA ALA A 46 19.80 8.41 6.65
C ALA A 46 19.22 9.40 7.67
N THR A 47 17.95 9.29 7.99
CA THR A 47 17.34 10.02 9.11
C THR A 47 17.95 9.52 10.44
N ASP A 48 18.27 10.44 11.36
CA ASP A 48 18.93 10.08 12.63
C ASP A 48 17.94 9.74 13.75
N LYS A 49 16.64 10.07 13.57
CA LYS A 49 15.62 9.88 14.60
C LYS A 49 14.57 8.87 14.15
N ASN A 50 14.24 7.95 15.04
CA ASN A 50 13.03 7.18 14.96
C ASN A 50 11.84 8.03 15.42
N VAL A 51 10.71 7.83 14.77
CA VAL A 51 9.41 8.29 15.26
C VAL A 51 8.82 7.19 16.15
N GLN A 52 7.84 7.56 16.97
CA GLN A 52 7.11 6.62 17.82
C GLN A 52 6.53 5.46 16.99
N GLY A 53 6.43 4.26 17.58
CA GLY A 53 5.82 3.10 16.94
C GLY A 53 6.79 2.15 16.24
N ASN A 54 8.07 2.14 16.60
CA ASN A 54 9.08 1.22 16.04
C ASN A 54 9.13 1.25 14.50
N ASN A 55 9.17 2.46 13.91
CA ASN A 55 9.21 2.64 12.47
C ASN A 55 10.64 2.62 11.92
N TYR A 56 10.79 2.18 10.68
CA TYR A 56 12.06 2.26 10.00
C TYR A 56 12.51 3.71 9.78
N ARG A 57 13.79 3.95 9.93
CA ARG A 57 14.42 5.15 9.40
C ARG A 57 14.58 5.01 7.89
N THR A 58 14.39 6.11 7.18
CA THR A 58 14.44 6.14 5.71
C THR A 58 15.72 6.80 5.19
N ILE A 59 16.01 6.54 3.93
CA ILE A 59 17.10 7.16 3.19
C ILE A 59 16.59 8.39 2.44
N LEU A 60 17.28 9.51 2.56
CA LEU A 60 16.94 10.76 1.87
C LEU A 60 18.03 11.15 0.85
N PRO A 61 17.67 11.76 -0.31
CA PRO A 61 16.30 12.02 -0.74
C PRO A 61 15.52 10.74 -0.94
N PHE A 62 14.23 10.76 -0.59
CA PHE A 62 13.36 9.59 -0.76
C PHE A 62 13.27 9.25 -2.25
N LYS A 63 13.38 7.96 -2.56
CA LYS A 63 13.23 7.44 -3.91
C LYS A 63 12.02 6.53 -3.94
N GLU A 64 11.01 6.95 -4.67
CA GLU A 64 9.81 6.14 -4.88
C GLU A 64 10.12 4.94 -5.79
N SER A 65 9.42 3.84 -5.56
CA SER A 65 9.39 2.73 -6.51
C SER A 65 8.76 3.17 -7.82
N GLN A 66 9.34 2.76 -8.95
CA GLN A 66 8.75 2.99 -10.27
C GLN A 66 7.39 2.29 -10.43
N ALA A 67 7.16 1.24 -9.64
CA ALA A 67 5.92 0.47 -9.64
C ALA A 67 4.86 0.98 -8.65
N ARG A 68 5.14 2.05 -7.88
CA ARG A 68 4.23 2.52 -6.81
C ARG A 68 2.80 2.79 -7.31
N GLY A 69 2.65 3.35 -8.52
CA GLY A 69 1.32 3.59 -9.12
C GLY A 69 0.49 2.32 -9.34
N LEU A 70 1.13 1.18 -9.56
CA LEU A 70 0.43 -0.09 -9.77
C LEU A 70 -0.35 -0.55 -8.54
N LEU A 71 0.04 -0.11 -7.34
CA LEU A 71 -0.68 -0.43 -6.12
C LEU A 71 -2.11 0.15 -6.13
N GLN A 72 -2.29 1.34 -6.70
CA GLN A 72 -3.62 1.96 -6.82
C GLN A 72 -4.42 1.38 -8.00
N ASP A 73 -3.74 1.06 -9.10
CA ASP A 73 -4.38 0.65 -10.34
C ASP A 73 -4.86 -0.83 -10.30
N ASN A 74 -4.15 -1.70 -9.57
CA ASN A 74 -4.33 -3.15 -9.65
C ASN A 74 -5.01 -3.77 -8.42
N MET A 75 -5.18 -3.00 -7.34
CA MET A 75 -5.89 -3.52 -6.16
C MET A 75 -7.40 -3.30 -6.30
N ALA A 76 -8.19 -4.26 -5.81
CA ALA A 76 -9.65 -4.23 -5.92
C ALA A 76 -10.29 -2.99 -5.26
N ASN A 77 -9.66 -2.46 -4.21
CA ASN A 77 -10.07 -1.21 -3.55
C ASN A 77 -8.90 -0.59 -2.78
N SER A 78 -9.05 0.66 -2.35
CA SER A 78 -7.99 1.41 -1.64
C SER A 78 -7.64 0.83 -0.27
N TYR A 79 -8.59 0.19 0.43
CA TYR A 79 -8.33 -0.45 1.73
C TYR A 79 -7.33 -1.60 1.59
N ASN A 80 -7.45 -2.40 0.53
CA ASN A 80 -6.51 -3.46 0.23
C ASN A 80 -5.10 -2.92 -0.06
N GLY A 81 -4.99 -1.84 -0.84
CA GLY A 81 -3.70 -1.26 -1.22
C GLY A 81 -2.93 -0.72 -0.01
N GLU A 82 -3.60 0.05 0.85
CA GLU A 82 -3.01 0.62 2.06
C GLU A 82 -2.61 -0.48 3.06
N ASP A 83 -3.48 -1.46 3.26
CA ASP A 83 -3.22 -2.57 4.18
C ASP A 83 -2.10 -3.48 3.70
N PHE A 84 -2.03 -3.74 2.40
CA PHE A 84 -0.97 -4.54 1.79
C PHE A 84 0.40 -3.88 1.96
N GLU A 85 0.52 -2.57 1.70
CA GLU A 85 1.77 -1.82 1.85
C GLU A 85 2.22 -1.78 3.31
N ASN A 86 1.32 -1.36 4.21
CA ASN A 86 1.63 -1.22 5.63
C ASN A 86 1.85 -2.57 6.32
N GLY A 87 0.99 -3.54 6.04
CA GLY A 87 1.11 -4.88 6.63
C GLY A 87 2.36 -5.62 6.17
N LEU A 88 2.79 -5.43 4.90
CA LEU A 88 4.04 -5.99 4.42
C LEU A 88 5.24 -5.39 5.16
N LEU A 89 5.18 -4.08 5.47
CA LEU A 89 6.22 -3.41 6.24
C LEU A 89 6.28 -3.93 7.68
N GLU A 90 5.12 -4.17 8.31
CA GLU A 90 5.06 -4.77 9.64
C GLU A 90 5.65 -6.20 9.69
N LEU A 91 5.29 -7.05 8.72
CA LEU A 91 5.88 -8.39 8.62
C LEU A 91 7.40 -8.36 8.39
N SER A 92 7.86 -7.35 7.67
CA SER A 92 9.30 -7.17 7.41
C SER A 92 10.11 -6.89 8.68
N LYS A 93 9.52 -6.26 9.70
CA LYS A 93 10.19 -5.97 10.99
C LYS A 93 10.65 -7.23 11.72
N GLU A 94 9.97 -8.36 11.53
CA GLU A 94 10.36 -9.64 12.10
C GLU A 94 11.65 -10.20 11.49
N VAL A 95 11.93 -9.85 10.23
CA VAL A 95 13.08 -10.35 9.47
C VAL A 95 14.20 -9.32 9.41
N PHE A 96 13.85 -8.06 9.29
CA PHE A 96 14.73 -6.91 9.18
C PHE A 96 14.42 -5.92 10.31
N PRO A 97 14.99 -6.10 11.54
CA PRO A 97 14.68 -5.24 12.67
C PRO A 97 14.97 -3.75 12.40
N THR A 98 14.11 -2.86 12.86
CA THR A 98 14.16 -1.41 12.60
C THR A 98 15.42 -0.72 13.13
N ASP A 99 16.07 -1.28 14.15
CA ASP A 99 17.34 -0.77 14.72
C ASP A 99 18.51 -1.04 13.78
N ASP A 100 18.48 -2.17 13.06
CA ASP A 100 19.58 -2.64 12.23
C ASP A 100 19.45 -2.22 10.77
N TYR A 101 18.23 -1.89 10.33
CA TYR A 101 17.94 -1.63 8.93
C TYR A 101 17.30 -0.27 8.69
N LEU A 102 17.62 0.30 7.53
CA LEU A 102 16.97 1.44 6.92
C LEU A 102 16.03 0.91 5.82
N TYR A 103 14.93 1.58 5.61
CA TYR A 103 13.93 1.26 4.59
C TYR A 103 14.04 2.18 3.38
N GLN A 104 13.75 1.63 2.21
CA GLN A 104 13.45 2.35 0.99
C GLN A 104 12.45 1.56 0.16
N ASP A 105 11.61 2.27 -0.61
CA ASP A 105 10.75 1.64 -1.62
C ASP A 105 11.59 0.82 -2.61
N GLY A 106 11.00 -0.24 -3.17
CA GLY A 106 11.66 -1.16 -4.09
C GLY A 106 12.29 -0.48 -5.31
N GLN A 107 13.51 -0.86 -5.63
CA GLN A 107 14.31 -0.24 -6.68
C GLN A 107 14.74 -1.25 -7.77
N TYR A 108 14.36 -2.53 -7.65
CA TYR A 108 14.84 -3.60 -8.52
C TYR A 108 13.76 -4.18 -9.43
N LEU A 109 12.49 -4.15 -9.03
CA LEU A 109 11.34 -4.54 -9.85
C LEU A 109 10.67 -3.27 -10.39
N ASP A 110 10.97 -2.91 -11.62
CA ASP A 110 10.35 -1.75 -12.27
C ASP A 110 8.90 -2.06 -12.72
N LYS A 111 8.19 -1.00 -13.13
CA LYS A 111 6.79 -1.09 -13.57
C LYS A 111 6.60 -2.09 -14.72
N ASP A 112 7.50 -2.10 -15.69
CA ASP A 112 7.40 -2.97 -16.87
C ASP A 112 7.61 -4.43 -16.50
N THR A 113 8.53 -4.71 -15.59
CA THR A 113 8.77 -6.06 -15.05
C THR A 113 7.56 -6.57 -14.29
N ILE A 114 6.98 -5.75 -13.41
CA ILE A 114 5.79 -6.14 -12.65
C ILE A 114 4.62 -6.39 -13.59
N ASN A 115 4.34 -5.49 -14.55
CA ASN A 115 3.27 -5.70 -15.51
C ASN A 115 3.46 -7.02 -16.29
N ALA A 116 4.68 -7.30 -16.75
CA ALA A 116 4.96 -8.57 -17.43
C ALA A 116 4.76 -9.80 -16.53
N TYR A 117 4.95 -9.68 -15.22
CA TYR A 117 4.67 -10.75 -14.25
C TYR A 117 3.17 -10.94 -14.00
N LEU A 118 2.38 -9.88 -14.10
CA LEU A 118 0.93 -9.92 -13.92
C LEU A 118 0.20 -10.52 -15.12
N ASP A 119 0.83 -10.57 -16.28
CA ASP A 119 0.26 -11.17 -17.47
C ASP A 119 0.06 -12.69 -17.32
N PRO A 120 -0.87 -13.31 -18.07
CA PRO A 120 -0.95 -14.75 -18.21
C PRO A 120 0.30 -15.32 -18.87
N LYS A 121 0.70 -16.53 -18.47
CA LYS A 121 1.73 -17.28 -19.22
C LYS A 121 1.23 -17.64 -20.60
N TYR A 122 2.12 -17.56 -21.59
CA TYR A 122 1.85 -18.10 -22.92
C TYR A 122 2.28 -19.57 -22.97
N THR A 123 1.45 -20.41 -23.57
CA THR A 123 1.85 -21.74 -23.96
C THR A 123 2.79 -21.69 -25.17
N LYS A 124 3.56 -22.75 -25.39
CA LYS A 124 4.40 -22.83 -26.58
C LYS A 124 3.58 -22.68 -27.87
N SER A 125 2.38 -23.27 -27.91
CA SER A 125 1.47 -23.18 -29.06
C SER A 125 1.02 -21.74 -29.34
N GLU A 126 0.73 -20.97 -28.31
CA GLU A 126 0.35 -19.56 -28.43
C GLU A 126 1.53 -18.73 -28.96
N VAL A 127 2.73 -18.93 -28.40
CA VAL A 127 3.94 -18.23 -28.89
C VAL A 127 4.25 -18.61 -30.33
N ASP A 128 4.14 -19.88 -30.70
CA ASP A 128 4.40 -20.37 -32.07
C ASP A 128 3.36 -19.81 -33.08
N ALA A 129 2.14 -19.52 -32.64
CA ALA A 129 1.07 -18.95 -33.46
C ALA A 129 1.18 -17.44 -33.67
N MET A 130 1.89 -16.70 -32.82
CA MET A 130 2.13 -15.26 -32.95
C MET A 130 3.11 -14.97 -34.07
N ASP A 131 2.90 -13.89 -34.79
CA ASP A 131 3.91 -13.36 -35.74
C ASP A 131 5.07 -12.69 -34.95
N GLU A 132 6.10 -12.25 -35.68
CA GLU A 132 7.32 -11.70 -35.09
C GLU A 132 7.07 -10.36 -34.38
N ASP A 133 6.20 -9.52 -34.95
CA ASP A 133 5.85 -8.21 -34.36
C ASP A 133 5.01 -8.40 -33.11
N GLU A 134 4.03 -9.29 -33.11
CA GLU A 134 3.20 -9.64 -31.94
C GLU A 134 4.05 -10.25 -30.80
N ARG A 135 4.97 -11.18 -31.12
CA ARG A 135 5.90 -11.76 -30.11
C ARG A 135 6.76 -10.70 -29.46
N LYS A 136 7.22 -9.72 -30.24
CA LYS A 136 8.06 -8.64 -29.74
C LYS A 136 7.27 -7.67 -28.88
N GLU A 137 6.07 -7.28 -29.32
CA GLU A 137 5.19 -6.38 -28.59
C GLU A 137 4.80 -6.99 -27.23
N LYS A 138 4.38 -8.25 -27.25
CA LYS A 138 3.94 -8.98 -26.04
C LYS A 138 5.10 -9.57 -25.22
N LYS A 139 6.35 -9.37 -25.64
CA LYS A 139 7.53 -10.03 -25.05
C LYS A 139 7.32 -11.53 -24.84
N ALA A 140 6.58 -12.17 -25.75
CA ALA A 140 6.14 -13.55 -25.63
C ALA A 140 7.30 -14.56 -25.60
N ASN A 141 8.45 -14.22 -26.16
CA ASN A 141 9.66 -15.06 -26.10
C ASN A 141 10.26 -15.11 -24.69
N GLU A 142 10.11 -14.05 -23.91
CA GLU A 142 10.55 -13.99 -22.52
C GLU A 142 9.57 -14.73 -21.60
N ASN A 143 8.28 -14.71 -21.95
CA ASN A 143 7.17 -15.40 -21.28
C ASN A 143 7.18 -15.24 -19.75
N LEU A 144 7.25 -13.96 -19.31
CA LEU A 144 7.44 -13.60 -17.92
C LEU A 144 6.16 -13.70 -17.09
N GLY A 145 5.00 -13.86 -17.70
CA GLY A 145 3.71 -13.99 -17.05
C GLY A 145 3.70 -15.04 -15.92
N LEU A 146 3.05 -14.75 -14.82
CA LEU A 146 2.91 -15.66 -13.67
C LEU A 146 1.49 -16.21 -13.54
N ASN A 147 0.47 -15.49 -14.02
CA ASN A 147 -0.89 -15.95 -14.00
C ASN A 147 -1.11 -17.15 -14.94
N PRO A 148 -2.12 -18.00 -14.70
CA PRO A 148 -2.40 -19.16 -15.52
C PRO A 148 -2.59 -18.81 -17.00
N SER A 149 -2.07 -19.67 -17.88
CA SER A 149 -2.29 -19.53 -19.32
C SER A 149 -3.74 -19.80 -19.67
N HIS A 150 -4.28 -18.98 -20.58
CA HIS A 150 -5.63 -19.20 -21.12
C HIS A 150 -5.68 -20.36 -22.15
N ASN A 151 -4.52 -20.91 -22.55
CA ASN A 151 -4.41 -22.03 -23.54
C ASN A 151 -5.14 -21.73 -24.87
N GLY A 152 -5.18 -20.46 -25.29
CA GLY A 152 -5.90 -20.01 -26.49
C GLY A 152 -7.41 -19.86 -26.29
N GLU A 153 -7.94 -20.01 -25.08
CA GLU A 153 -9.35 -19.72 -24.79
C GLU A 153 -9.58 -18.20 -24.81
N THR A 154 -10.68 -17.79 -25.41
CA THR A 154 -11.09 -16.39 -25.56
C THR A 154 -12.46 -16.10 -24.93
N ASP A 155 -13.19 -17.14 -24.50
CA ASP A 155 -14.45 -16.97 -23.78
C ASP A 155 -14.19 -16.55 -22.33
N PRO A 156 -14.58 -15.32 -21.95
CA PRO A 156 -14.30 -14.82 -20.61
C PRO A 156 -14.86 -15.67 -19.47
N GLU A 157 -16.01 -16.33 -19.69
CA GLU A 157 -16.63 -17.20 -18.68
C GLU A 157 -15.80 -18.46 -18.46
N LYS A 158 -15.30 -19.06 -19.53
CA LYS A 158 -14.39 -20.22 -19.42
C LYS A 158 -13.03 -19.84 -18.85
N ILE A 159 -12.49 -18.69 -19.21
CA ILE A 159 -11.27 -18.16 -18.59
C ILE A 159 -11.49 -17.99 -17.09
N ALA A 160 -12.62 -17.42 -16.68
CA ALA A 160 -12.97 -17.29 -15.27
C ALA A 160 -13.06 -18.64 -14.56
N GLU A 161 -13.52 -19.70 -15.25
CA GLU A 161 -13.64 -21.03 -14.68
C GLU A 161 -12.31 -21.77 -14.59
N ASP A 162 -11.51 -21.75 -15.65
CA ASP A 162 -10.38 -22.66 -15.82
C ASP A 162 -9.01 -22.01 -15.55
N SER A 163 -8.89 -20.70 -15.80
CA SER A 163 -7.60 -19.98 -15.75
C SER A 163 -7.73 -18.53 -15.30
N PRO A 164 -8.44 -18.24 -14.19
CA PRO A 164 -8.59 -16.87 -13.69
C PRO A 164 -7.23 -16.29 -13.28
N ALA A 165 -7.09 -14.98 -13.34
CA ALA A 165 -5.91 -14.32 -12.81
C ALA A 165 -5.93 -14.34 -11.27
N TYR A 166 -4.95 -14.99 -10.66
CA TYR A 166 -4.75 -15.05 -9.21
C TYR A 166 -3.92 -13.90 -8.68
N LEU A 167 -2.85 -13.52 -9.38
CA LEU A 167 -1.94 -12.45 -8.99
C LEU A 167 -2.44 -11.11 -9.52
N SER A 168 -2.67 -10.15 -8.63
CA SER A 168 -3.09 -8.79 -8.99
C SER A 168 -1.97 -7.77 -8.89
N ASN A 169 -1.07 -7.91 -7.92
CA ASN A 169 0.06 -6.98 -7.77
C ASN A 169 1.26 -7.60 -7.06
N ILE A 170 2.42 -6.97 -7.23
CA ILE A 170 3.66 -7.31 -6.53
C ILE A 170 4.20 -6.02 -5.91
N LEU A 171 4.57 -6.09 -4.63
CA LEU A 171 5.20 -4.98 -3.91
C LEU A 171 6.59 -5.38 -3.42
N GLU A 172 7.58 -4.56 -3.72
CA GLU A 172 8.96 -4.71 -3.28
C GLU A 172 9.29 -3.68 -2.21
N GLN A 173 10.00 -4.12 -1.18
CA GLN A 173 10.54 -3.28 -0.10
C GLN A 173 12.02 -3.60 0.11
N ASP A 174 12.88 -2.57 0.12
CA ASP A 174 14.33 -2.70 0.19
C ASP A 174 14.89 -2.30 1.55
N PHE A 175 15.81 -3.13 2.08
CA PHE A 175 16.43 -2.92 3.38
C PHE A 175 17.94 -2.77 3.26
N TYR A 176 18.48 -1.74 3.93
CA TYR A 176 19.90 -1.37 3.94
C TYR A 176 20.41 -1.34 5.38
N ALA A 177 21.69 -1.67 5.60
CA ALA A 177 22.26 -1.62 6.96
C ALA A 177 22.26 -0.19 7.51
N SER A 178 21.85 0.00 8.75
CA SER A 178 21.75 1.32 9.41
C SER A 178 23.08 2.04 9.54
N GLY A 179 24.22 1.33 9.57
CA GLY A 179 25.58 1.89 9.62
C GLY A 179 26.21 2.23 8.27
N ASP A 180 25.60 1.84 7.15
CA ASP A 180 26.17 2.04 5.81
C ASP A 180 25.56 3.25 5.11
N THR A 181 26.10 4.45 5.43
CA THR A 181 25.64 5.72 4.82
C THR A 181 26.38 6.06 3.51
N LYS A 182 27.35 5.25 3.06
CA LYS A 182 28.23 5.62 1.94
C LYS A 182 28.20 4.70 0.73
N GLY A 183 27.75 3.51 0.85
CA GLY A 183 27.92 2.54 -0.24
C GLY A 183 26.75 1.62 -0.46
N LYS A 184 25.64 1.98 -0.02
CA LYS A 184 24.30 1.44 -0.15
C LYS A 184 24.18 0.14 -0.93
N LYS A 185 24.75 -0.89 -0.36
CA LYS A 185 24.49 -2.23 -0.80
C LYS A 185 23.22 -2.68 -0.09
N ILE A 186 22.20 -3.09 -0.86
CA ILE A 186 21.01 -3.74 -0.32
C ILE A 186 21.42 -4.94 0.56
N LYS A 187 20.76 -5.10 1.69
CA LYS A 187 21.03 -6.13 2.69
C LYS A 187 19.87 -7.09 2.91
N GLY A 188 18.71 -6.73 2.45
CA GLY A 188 17.51 -7.57 2.51
C GLY A 188 16.44 -7.02 1.61
N MET A 189 15.49 -7.84 1.25
CA MET A 189 14.34 -7.49 0.41
C MET A 189 13.11 -8.21 0.90
N THR A 190 11.97 -7.53 0.90
CA THR A 190 10.68 -8.20 1.03
C THR A 190 9.89 -8.05 -0.25
N ILE A 191 9.27 -9.14 -0.69
CA ILE A 191 8.39 -9.19 -1.86
C ILE A 191 7.02 -9.68 -1.40
N GLY A 192 6.04 -8.80 -1.49
CA GLY A 192 4.64 -9.13 -1.27
C GLY A 192 3.94 -9.50 -2.58
N LEU A 193 3.13 -10.55 -2.55
CA LEU A 193 2.25 -10.94 -3.65
C LEU A 193 0.81 -10.72 -3.23
N ALA A 194 0.12 -9.79 -3.89
CA ALA A 194 -1.31 -9.58 -3.70
C ALA A 194 -2.09 -10.50 -4.63
N MET A 195 -2.92 -11.36 -4.01
CA MET A 195 -3.69 -12.36 -4.71
C MET A 195 -5.17 -11.98 -4.73
N ASN A 196 -5.85 -12.17 -5.84
CA ASN A 196 -7.28 -12.02 -5.96
C ASN A 196 -8.02 -13.06 -5.11
N SER A 197 -9.04 -12.63 -4.36
CA SER A 197 -10.05 -13.53 -3.78
C SER A 197 -11.24 -13.72 -4.72
N THR A 198 -11.45 -12.75 -5.60
CA THR A 198 -12.55 -12.72 -6.56
C THR A 198 -12.01 -12.29 -7.92
N TYR A 199 -12.33 -13.05 -8.96
CA TYR A 199 -12.00 -12.70 -10.34
C TYR A 199 -13.20 -12.02 -10.98
N TYR A 200 -12.97 -10.81 -11.55
CA TYR A 200 -14.01 -10.03 -12.23
C TYR A 200 -13.81 -10.11 -13.73
N TYR A 201 -14.89 -10.27 -14.49
CA TYR A 201 -14.84 -10.36 -15.95
C TYR A 201 -16.12 -9.82 -16.61
N GLN A 202 -16.01 -9.46 -17.89
CA GLN A 202 -17.14 -9.04 -18.72
C GLN A 202 -17.25 -9.99 -19.93
N LYS A 203 -18.46 -10.41 -20.27
CA LYS A 203 -18.70 -11.27 -21.45
C LYS A 203 -18.65 -10.48 -22.75
N GLU A 204 -18.95 -9.18 -22.68
CA GLU A 204 -18.93 -8.24 -23.80
C GLU A 204 -18.22 -6.95 -23.33
N LYS A 205 -17.54 -6.28 -24.25
CA LYS A 205 -16.87 -5.02 -23.95
C LYS A 205 -17.89 -3.99 -23.45
N ASP A 206 -17.62 -3.36 -22.31
CA ASP A 206 -18.47 -2.39 -21.61
C ASP A 206 -19.83 -2.98 -21.15
N GLY A 207 -19.92 -4.32 -21.07
CA GLY A 207 -21.08 -5.04 -20.57
C GLY A 207 -21.14 -5.15 -19.06
N GLU A 208 -22.06 -6.00 -18.59
CA GLU A 208 -22.20 -6.32 -17.16
C GLU A 208 -20.92 -6.99 -16.63
N THR A 209 -20.50 -6.60 -15.43
CA THR A 209 -19.37 -7.23 -14.73
C THR A 209 -19.87 -8.42 -13.91
N TYR A 210 -19.32 -9.57 -14.20
CA TYR A 210 -19.53 -10.82 -13.47
C TYR A 210 -18.36 -11.05 -12.54
N SER A 211 -18.56 -11.86 -11.51
CA SER A 211 -17.53 -12.21 -10.55
C SER A 211 -17.53 -13.71 -10.25
N LYS A 212 -16.35 -14.22 -9.94
CA LYS A 212 -16.13 -15.59 -9.48
C LYS A 212 -15.21 -15.59 -8.28
N ASP A 213 -15.68 -16.14 -7.17
CA ASP A 213 -14.85 -16.35 -5.98
C ASP A 213 -13.83 -17.47 -6.24
N LEU A 214 -12.59 -17.21 -5.83
CA LEU A 214 -11.49 -18.14 -5.98
C LEU A 214 -11.30 -18.97 -4.71
N ASP A 215 -10.89 -20.24 -4.86
CA ASP A 215 -10.67 -21.14 -3.73
C ASP A 215 -9.41 -20.76 -2.94
N ASP A 216 -9.53 -20.62 -1.63
CA ASP A 216 -8.45 -20.16 -0.73
C ASP A 216 -7.20 -21.05 -0.79
N LYS A 217 -7.38 -22.36 -0.96
CA LYS A 217 -6.26 -23.31 -1.06
C LYS A 217 -5.53 -23.12 -2.38
N GLU A 218 -6.29 -22.89 -3.46
CA GLU A 218 -5.70 -22.65 -4.77
C GLU A 218 -5.00 -21.29 -4.81
N ILE A 219 -5.60 -20.22 -4.26
CA ILE A 219 -4.95 -18.89 -4.09
C ILE A 219 -3.59 -19.07 -3.42
N LYS A 220 -3.55 -19.72 -2.27
CA LYS A 220 -2.32 -19.95 -1.51
C LYS A 220 -1.29 -20.78 -2.27
N LYS A 221 -1.74 -21.80 -2.99
CA LYS A 221 -0.88 -22.65 -3.81
C LYS A 221 -0.28 -21.86 -4.98
N GLN A 222 -1.08 -21.10 -5.71
CA GLN A 222 -0.64 -20.27 -6.82
C GLN A 222 0.37 -19.21 -6.34
N GLY A 223 0.08 -18.51 -5.25
CA GLY A 223 1.01 -17.53 -4.66
C GLY A 223 2.36 -18.14 -4.29
N LYS A 224 2.37 -19.34 -3.68
CA LYS A 224 3.61 -20.06 -3.34
C LYS A 224 4.42 -20.47 -4.59
N GLN A 225 3.77 -20.87 -5.66
CA GLN A 225 4.43 -21.22 -6.93
C GLN A 225 5.03 -19.98 -7.59
N MET A 226 4.25 -18.90 -7.67
CA MET A 226 4.69 -17.62 -8.24
C MET A 226 5.88 -17.01 -7.48
N ALA A 227 5.87 -17.06 -6.15
CA ALA A 227 7.00 -16.64 -5.32
C ALA A 227 8.29 -17.42 -5.64
N GLY A 228 8.19 -18.73 -5.90
CA GLY A 228 9.32 -19.56 -6.31
C GLY A 228 9.90 -19.14 -7.67
N GLU A 229 9.05 -18.76 -8.62
CA GLU A 229 9.48 -18.26 -9.92
C GLU A 229 10.11 -16.87 -9.82
N ILE A 230 9.51 -15.96 -9.03
CA ILE A 230 10.08 -14.65 -8.75
C ILE A 230 11.45 -14.78 -8.09
N LEU A 231 11.58 -15.66 -7.07
CA LEU A 231 12.86 -15.92 -6.43
C LEU A 231 13.94 -16.31 -7.44
N SER A 232 13.62 -17.21 -8.36
CA SER A 232 14.56 -17.67 -9.38
C SER A 232 15.06 -16.50 -10.25
N ARG A 233 14.15 -15.62 -10.65
CA ARG A 233 14.45 -14.45 -11.49
C ARG A 233 15.24 -13.37 -10.76
N VAL A 234 14.84 -13.01 -9.54
CA VAL A 234 15.56 -11.98 -8.76
C VAL A 234 16.96 -12.42 -8.37
N ARG A 235 17.21 -13.73 -8.19
CA ARG A 235 18.55 -14.28 -7.94
C ARG A 235 19.51 -14.17 -9.12
N GLU A 236 19.05 -13.89 -10.32
CA GLU A 236 19.91 -13.58 -11.49
C GLU A 236 20.57 -12.20 -11.35
N ASN A 237 19.94 -11.29 -10.60
CA ASN A 237 20.52 -9.99 -10.31
C ASN A 237 21.68 -10.14 -9.29
N LYS A 238 22.87 -9.67 -9.68
CA LYS A 238 24.09 -9.77 -8.85
C LYS A 238 23.96 -9.10 -7.48
N ALA A 239 23.15 -8.03 -7.38
CA ALA A 239 22.94 -7.32 -6.11
C ALA A 239 22.07 -8.12 -5.15
N LEU A 240 21.15 -8.95 -5.68
CA LEU A 240 20.14 -9.71 -4.93
C LEU A 240 20.53 -11.17 -4.70
N LYS A 241 21.65 -11.60 -5.29
CA LYS A 241 22.08 -13.00 -5.26
C LYS A 241 22.34 -13.52 -3.85
N ASP A 242 22.99 -12.71 -3.02
CA ASP A 242 23.53 -13.13 -1.72
C ASP A 242 22.92 -12.32 -0.56
N ILE A 243 21.61 -12.03 -0.60
CA ILE A 243 20.87 -11.37 0.47
C ILE A 243 19.65 -12.20 0.89
N PRO A 244 19.17 -12.10 2.13
CA PRO A 244 17.91 -12.70 2.52
C PRO A 244 16.74 -12.03 1.77
N ILE A 245 15.77 -12.84 1.34
CA ILE A 245 14.54 -12.35 0.70
C ILE A 245 13.35 -12.92 1.46
N HIS A 246 12.52 -12.02 1.98
CA HIS A 246 11.25 -12.38 2.59
C HIS A 246 10.14 -12.34 1.55
N PHE A 247 9.26 -13.34 1.54
CA PHE A 247 8.05 -13.37 0.73
C PHE A 247 6.83 -13.41 1.63
N ALA A 248 5.81 -12.62 1.30
CA ALA A 248 4.52 -12.67 1.95
C ALA A 248 3.39 -12.71 0.91
N ILE A 249 2.38 -13.55 1.15
CA ILE A 249 1.20 -13.69 0.30
C ILE A 249 0.03 -13.01 0.99
N TYR A 250 -0.54 -12.02 0.32
CA TYR A 250 -1.70 -11.26 0.73
C TYR A 250 -2.90 -11.67 -0.11
N LYS A 251 -4.03 -12.02 0.52
CA LYS A 251 -5.30 -12.26 -0.14
C LYS A 251 -6.16 -11.01 -0.01
N GLN A 252 -6.37 -10.28 -1.09
CA GLN A 252 -7.21 -9.08 -1.08
C GLN A 252 -8.69 -9.45 -1.01
N THR A 253 -9.51 -8.56 -0.45
CA THR A 253 -10.96 -8.64 -0.50
C THR A 253 -11.50 -8.09 -1.82
N GLY A 254 -12.76 -8.42 -2.14
CA GLY A 254 -13.42 -7.93 -3.36
C GLY A 254 -13.65 -6.41 -3.36
N GLU A 255 -14.03 -5.88 -4.54
CA GLU A 255 -14.18 -4.44 -4.81
C GLU A 255 -15.09 -3.69 -3.83
N ASN A 256 -16.17 -4.32 -3.39
CA ASN A 256 -17.18 -3.70 -2.52
C ASN A 256 -16.90 -3.88 -1.02
N SER A 257 -15.75 -4.46 -0.66
CA SER A 257 -15.39 -4.63 0.74
C SER A 257 -14.96 -3.31 1.36
N ILE A 258 -15.41 -3.06 2.58
CA ILE A 258 -15.01 -1.93 3.42
C ILE A 258 -13.96 -2.34 4.48
N VAL A 259 -13.54 -3.60 4.45
CA VAL A 259 -12.40 -4.10 5.22
C VAL A 259 -11.31 -4.56 4.25
N PRO A 260 -10.03 -4.40 4.60
CA PRO A 260 -8.92 -4.89 3.79
C PRO A 260 -8.84 -6.43 3.81
N GLY A 261 -7.96 -6.96 3.00
CA GLY A 261 -7.61 -8.37 2.98
C GLY A 261 -6.72 -8.79 4.15
N GLU A 262 -6.00 -9.89 3.94
CA GLU A 262 -5.20 -10.52 5.00
C GLU A 262 -3.94 -11.18 4.43
N PHE A 263 -2.85 -11.16 5.19
CA PHE A 263 -1.70 -12.01 4.88
C PHE A 263 -2.00 -13.45 5.30
N ILE A 264 -1.75 -14.39 4.38
CA ILE A 264 -2.11 -15.81 4.55
C ILE A 264 -0.91 -16.74 4.63
N ALA A 265 0.27 -16.30 4.18
CA ALA A 265 1.52 -17.07 4.29
C ALA A 265 2.74 -16.15 4.17
N GLY A 266 3.82 -16.53 4.84
CA GLY A 266 5.12 -15.87 4.74
C GLY A 266 6.27 -16.86 4.78
N THR A 267 7.42 -16.47 4.21
CA THR A 267 8.65 -17.26 4.24
C THR A 267 9.87 -16.37 4.05
N THR A 268 10.98 -16.75 4.64
CA THR A 268 12.27 -16.09 4.42
C THR A 268 13.25 -17.06 3.77
N VAL A 269 13.81 -16.63 2.65
CA VAL A 269 14.84 -17.36 1.93
C VAL A 269 16.20 -16.77 2.30
N GLU A 270 17.04 -17.57 2.93
CA GLU A 270 18.38 -17.17 3.36
C GLU A 270 19.28 -16.77 2.18
N ASP A 271 20.41 -16.16 2.53
CA ASP A 271 21.45 -15.72 1.60
C ASP A 271 21.84 -16.84 0.63
N GLY A 272 21.87 -16.52 -0.64
CA GLY A 272 22.30 -17.43 -1.70
C GLY A 272 21.41 -18.65 -1.96
N LYS A 273 20.34 -18.87 -1.18
CA LYS A 273 19.39 -19.94 -1.45
C LYS A 273 18.52 -19.57 -2.65
N THR A 274 18.25 -20.58 -3.51
CA THR A 274 17.48 -20.44 -4.75
C THR A 274 16.15 -21.18 -4.72
N ARG A 275 15.77 -21.73 -3.57
CA ARG A 275 14.52 -22.48 -3.39
C ARG A 275 13.85 -22.09 -2.07
N ILE A 276 12.55 -22.01 -2.09
CA ILE A 276 11.71 -21.87 -0.92
C ILE A 276 11.44 -23.29 -0.38
N ASN A 277 11.86 -23.57 0.84
CA ASN A 277 11.71 -24.88 1.46
C ASN A 277 10.44 -24.97 2.31
N GLU A 278 10.17 -23.93 3.10
CA GLU A 278 9.09 -23.92 4.08
C GLU A 278 8.30 -22.62 4.02
N TRP A 279 7.03 -22.71 4.28
CA TRP A 279 6.13 -21.58 4.44
C TRP A 279 5.49 -21.63 5.82
N LYS A 280 5.44 -20.49 6.47
CA LYS A 280 4.63 -20.28 7.69
C LYS A 280 3.24 -19.80 7.27
N ASP A 281 2.22 -20.40 7.85
CA ASP A 281 0.87 -19.88 7.72
C ASP A 281 0.71 -18.65 8.60
N ILE A 282 0.09 -17.62 8.06
CA ILE A 282 -0.29 -16.39 8.76
C ILE A 282 -1.81 -16.44 8.89
N ASN A 283 -2.32 -16.29 10.10
CA ASN A 283 -3.75 -16.39 10.41
C ASN A 283 -4.27 -15.02 10.86
N GLN A 284 -4.09 -14.02 10.01
CA GLN A 284 -4.64 -12.69 10.21
C GLN A 284 -6.10 -12.65 9.76
N THR A 285 -6.90 -11.83 10.42
CA THR A 285 -8.27 -11.53 10.02
C THR A 285 -8.60 -10.11 10.45
N THR A 286 -9.20 -9.33 9.55
CA THR A 286 -9.66 -7.98 9.83
C THR A 286 -11.18 -7.96 9.92
N ALA A 287 -11.73 -7.35 10.96
CA ALA A 287 -13.17 -7.21 11.15
C ALA A 287 -13.53 -5.80 11.61
N LEU A 288 -14.77 -5.38 11.31
CA LEU A 288 -15.33 -4.15 11.87
C LEU A 288 -15.88 -4.38 13.28
N LEU A 289 -15.81 -3.34 14.10
CA LEU A 289 -16.47 -3.25 15.40
C LEU A 289 -17.53 -2.12 15.36
N PRO A 290 -18.76 -2.41 15.78
CA PRO A 290 -19.29 -3.73 16.07
C PRO A 290 -19.71 -4.50 14.83
N SER A 291 -19.52 -5.82 14.78
CA SER A 291 -20.02 -6.68 13.69
C SER A 291 -20.26 -8.12 14.17
N ASP A 292 -20.98 -8.90 13.35
CA ASP A 292 -21.17 -10.33 13.61
C ASP A 292 -19.88 -11.12 13.36
N GLU A 293 -19.04 -10.68 12.42
CA GLU A 293 -17.73 -11.26 12.14
C GLU A 293 -16.80 -11.11 13.34
N ALA A 294 -16.68 -9.91 13.88
CA ALA A 294 -15.88 -9.66 15.09
C ALA A 294 -16.40 -10.47 16.28
N SER A 295 -17.73 -10.57 16.44
CA SER A 295 -18.36 -11.34 17.51
C SER A 295 -18.03 -12.83 17.45
N LYS A 296 -17.86 -13.41 16.27
CA LYS A 296 -17.44 -14.82 16.11
C LYS A 296 -15.98 -15.05 16.49
N ILE A 297 -15.14 -14.02 16.43
CA ILE A 297 -13.71 -14.11 16.75
C ILE A 297 -13.49 -13.79 18.23
N ASP A 298 -14.04 -12.65 18.70
CA ASP A 298 -13.97 -12.15 20.07
C ASP A 298 -15.29 -11.47 20.47
N GLU A 299 -16.18 -12.25 21.07
CA GLU A 299 -17.49 -11.76 21.50
C GLU A 299 -17.38 -10.69 22.60
N ASN A 300 -16.39 -10.81 23.51
CA ASN A 300 -16.21 -9.87 24.60
C ASN A 300 -15.79 -8.50 24.07
N LEU A 301 -14.79 -8.45 23.19
CA LEU A 301 -14.35 -7.20 22.55
C LEU A 301 -15.51 -6.52 21.81
N ASN A 302 -16.26 -7.30 21.02
CA ASN A 302 -17.39 -6.78 20.27
C ASN A 302 -18.51 -6.22 21.17
N ASN A 303 -18.82 -6.91 22.28
CA ASN A 303 -19.84 -6.45 23.24
C ASN A 303 -19.35 -5.23 24.04
N ASN A 304 -18.08 -5.18 24.45
CA ASN A 304 -17.49 -4.02 25.08
C ASN A 304 -17.56 -2.78 24.17
N PHE A 305 -17.28 -2.97 22.89
CA PHE A 305 -17.35 -1.89 21.90
C PHE A 305 -18.80 -1.39 21.70
N LYS A 306 -19.79 -2.29 21.67
CA LYS A 306 -21.22 -1.92 21.66
C LYS A 306 -21.59 -1.10 22.90
N GLN A 307 -21.15 -1.54 24.08
CA GLN A 307 -21.43 -0.84 25.34
C GLN A 307 -20.86 0.58 25.35
N ILE A 308 -19.62 0.75 24.83
CA ILE A 308 -19.01 2.08 24.70
C ILE A 308 -19.87 3.00 23.81
N ASN A 309 -20.37 2.49 22.67
CA ASN A 309 -21.25 3.24 21.78
C ASN A 309 -22.58 3.63 22.45
N ASP A 310 -23.20 2.70 23.20
CA ASP A 310 -24.46 2.94 23.91
C ASP A 310 -24.29 3.98 25.00
N ASP A 311 -23.21 3.93 25.75
CA ASP A 311 -22.87 4.90 26.79
C ASP A 311 -22.58 6.29 26.19
N LEU A 312 -21.83 6.36 25.08
CA LEU A 312 -21.57 7.60 24.39
C LEU A 312 -22.86 8.26 23.85
N GLN A 313 -23.80 7.47 23.32
CA GLN A 313 -25.12 7.97 22.93
C GLN A 313 -25.94 8.50 24.12
N THR A 314 -25.78 7.88 25.29
CA THR A 314 -26.46 8.31 26.51
C THR A 314 -25.88 9.61 27.07
N TYR A 315 -24.57 9.77 27.03
CA TYR A 315 -23.87 10.92 27.64
C TYR A 315 -23.74 12.11 26.71
N PHE A 316 -23.75 11.89 25.38
CA PHE A 316 -23.53 12.93 24.37
C PHE A 316 -24.66 12.92 23.32
N ASN A 317 -25.61 13.84 23.44
CA ASN A 317 -26.85 13.88 22.66
C ASN A 317 -26.67 13.91 21.14
N ASN A 318 -25.53 14.42 20.64
CA ASN A 318 -25.24 14.54 19.21
C ASN A 318 -24.23 13.49 18.73
N PHE A 319 -23.95 12.49 19.57
CA PHE A 319 -23.01 11.44 19.19
C PHE A 319 -23.62 10.54 18.11
N THR A 320 -22.85 10.32 17.05
CA THR A 320 -23.10 9.27 16.07
C THR A 320 -22.32 8.01 16.49
N GLN A 321 -22.53 6.90 15.88
CA GLN A 321 -21.87 5.66 16.26
C GLN A 321 -20.38 5.68 15.90
N ALA A 322 -19.50 5.31 16.84
CA ALA A 322 -18.10 5.01 16.52
C ALA A 322 -17.99 3.67 15.80
N VAL A 323 -17.03 3.58 14.89
CA VAL A 323 -16.71 2.37 14.13
C VAL A 323 -15.24 2.03 14.37
N GLY A 324 -14.97 0.77 14.71
CA GLY A 324 -13.63 0.25 14.85
C GLY A 324 -13.27 -0.70 13.70
N THR A 325 -11.99 -0.74 13.35
CA THR A 325 -11.40 -1.80 12.52
C THR A 325 -10.36 -2.52 13.36
N VAL A 326 -10.55 -3.81 13.59
CA VAL A 326 -9.66 -4.63 14.42
C VAL A 326 -8.96 -5.67 13.56
N LYS A 327 -7.64 -5.77 13.70
CA LYS A 327 -6.82 -6.85 13.16
C LYS A 327 -6.57 -7.89 14.22
N PHE A 328 -6.96 -9.11 13.93
CA PHE A 328 -6.68 -10.29 14.75
C PHE A 328 -5.50 -11.06 14.15
N ASP A 329 -4.66 -11.60 15.00
CA ASP A 329 -3.68 -12.62 14.66
C ASP A 329 -3.93 -13.83 15.57
N ASN A 330 -4.16 -14.99 14.94
CA ASN A 330 -4.56 -16.21 15.66
C ASN A 330 -5.72 -15.96 16.65
N LYS A 331 -6.73 -15.21 16.24
CA LYS A 331 -7.92 -14.79 16.99
C LYS A 331 -7.65 -13.82 18.16
N LYS A 332 -6.42 -13.38 18.36
CA LYS A 332 -6.09 -12.34 19.35
C LYS A 332 -6.10 -10.99 18.66
N ALA A 333 -6.84 -10.01 19.21
CA ALA A 333 -6.80 -8.63 18.73
C ALA A 333 -5.38 -8.06 18.92
N LYS A 334 -4.79 -7.57 17.83
CA LYS A 334 -3.44 -7.03 17.80
C LYS A 334 -3.43 -5.53 17.58
N GLN A 335 -4.26 -5.07 16.66
CA GLN A 335 -4.32 -3.68 16.28
C GLN A 335 -5.79 -3.25 16.17
N LEU A 336 -6.13 -2.09 16.75
CA LEU A 336 -7.47 -1.52 16.70
C LEU A 336 -7.39 -0.06 16.27
N THR A 337 -8.10 0.28 15.22
CA THR A 337 -8.31 1.68 14.80
C THR A 337 -9.77 2.02 14.98
N VAL A 338 -10.07 3.13 15.68
CA VAL A 338 -11.44 3.58 15.92
C VAL A 338 -11.63 4.99 15.40
N ASP A 339 -12.64 5.19 14.56
CA ASP A 339 -13.12 6.51 14.17
C ASP A 339 -14.36 6.89 14.98
N VAL A 340 -14.26 8.02 15.67
CA VAL A 340 -15.32 8.59 16.52
C VAL A 340 -15.78 9.90 15.88
N PRO A 341 -16.86 9.88 15.09
CA PRO A 341 -17.40 11.10 14.50
C PRO A 341 -18.17 11.88 15.56
N ILE A 342 -17.92 13.18 15.62
CA ILE A 342 -18.66 14.14 16.45
C ILE A 342 -19.11 15.31 15.59
N ASP A 343 -20.30 15.84 15.91
CA ASP A 343 -20.87 16.97 15.20
C ASP A 343 -21.11 18.15 16.15
N TYR A 344 -20.58 19.34 15.81
CA TYR A 344 -20.83 20.60 16.52
C TYR A 344 -20.52 20.62 18.04
N TYR A 345 -19.48 19.90 18.45
CA TYR A 345 -19.07 19.85 19.85
C TYR A 345 -18.21 21.06 20.24
N GLY A 346 -18.54 21.66 21.37
CA GLY A 346 -17.70 22.63 22.03
C GLY A 346 -16.42 22.01 22.58
N GLU A 347 -15.47 22.86 23.00
CA GLU A 347 -14.19 22.40 23.54
C GLU A 347 -14.38 21.52 24.80
N ALA A 348 -15.28 21.91 25.71
CA ALA A 348 -15.58 21.15 26.95
C ALA A 348 -16.15 19.75 26.64
N GLU A 349 -17.02 19.63 25.63
CA GLU A 349 -17.61 18.36 25.21
C GLU A 349 -16.56 17.48 24.53
N THR A 350 -15.69 18.07 23.70
CA THR A 350 -14.55 17.36 23.09
C THR A 350 -13.61 16.81 24.15
N ILE A 351 -13.30 17.58 25.18
CA ILE A 351 -12.51 17.13 26.34
C ILE A 351 -13.23 15.98 27.07
N GLY A 352 -14.51 16.14 27.37
CA GLY A 352 -15.30 15.14 28.10
C GLY A 352 -15.39 13.81 27.36
N ILE A 353 -15.69 13.83 26.04
CA ILE A 353 -15.75 12.59 25.24
C ILE A 353 -14.37 11.93 25.12
N THR A 354 -13.30 12.73 24.98
CA THR A 354 -11.92 12.22 24.93
C THR A 354 -11.54 11.54 26.23
N GLN A 355 -11.82 12.15 27.39
CA GLN A 355 -11.56 11.56 28.71
C GLN A 355 -12.34 10.27 28.92
N TYR A 356 -13.63 10.26 28.60
CA TYR A 356 -14.45 9.06 28.71
C TYR A 356 -13.93 7.91 27.85
N ILE A 357 -13.65 8.16 26.57
CA ILE A 357 -13.13 7.13 25.66
C ILE A 357 -11.76 6.62 26.14
N THR A 358 -10.89 7.49 26.66
CA THR A 358 -9.59 7.08 27.19
C THR A 358 -9.77 6.10 28.35
N GLU A 359 -10.66 6.40 29.30
CA GLU A 359 -10.97 5.53 30.43
C GLU A 359 -11.53 4.17 29.97
N GLN A 360 -12.42 4.17 28.97
CA GLN A 360 -12.94 2.91 28.43
C GLN A 360 -11.88 2.11 27.65
N ALA A 361 -10.98 2.79 26.93
CA ALA A 361 -9.88 2.14 26.22
C ALA A 361 -8.91 1.46 27.19
N GLU A 362 -8.54 2.11 28.29
CA GLU A 362 -7.72 1.51 29.36
C GLU A 362 -8.38 0.28 29.99
N LYS A 363 -9.71 0.28 30.10
CA LYS A 363 -10.45 -0.81 30.71
C LYS A 363 -10.66 -2.01 29.80
N TYR A 364 -10.92 -1.78 28.51
CA TYR A 364 -11.41 -2.81 27.60
C TYR A 364 -10.46 -3.17 26.47
N PHE A 365 -9.45 -2.33 26.19
CA PHE A 365 -8.50 -2.53 25.11
C PHE A 365 -7.06 -2.73 25.60
N ASP A 366 -6.86 -2.95 26.91
CA ASP A 366 -5.51 -3.09 27.50
C ASP A 366 -4.74 -4.30 26.93
N ASP A 367 -5.45 -5.38 26.59
CA ASP A 367 -4.88 -6.59 25.99
C ASP A 367 -4.57 -6.45 24.48
N ILE A 368 -4.95 -5.34 23.83
CA ILE A 368 -4.66 -5.07 22.44
C ILE A 368 -3.25 -4.47 22.36
N ASP A 369 -2.39 -5.05 21.51
CA ASP A 369 -0.99 -4.63 21.41
C ASP A 369 -0.87 -3.15 21.00
N GLU A 370 -1.70 -2.68 20.05
CA GLU A 370 -1.71 -1.29 19.58
C GLU A 370 -3.13 -0.80 19.30
N TYR A 371 -3.42 0.45 19.65
CA TYR A 371 -4.67 1.07 19.19
C TYR A 371 -4.52 2.56 18.91
N GLU A 372 -5.36 3.04 17.99
CA GLU A 372 -5.51 4.44 17.63
C GLU A 372 -7.00 4.82 17.58
N ILE A 373 -7.41 5.79 18.37
CA ILE A 373 -8.78 6.28 18.42
C ILE A 373 -8.78 7.75 17.99
N ARG A 374 -9.45 8.03 16.88
CA ARG A 374 -9.48 9.33 16.20
C ARG A 374 -10.82 9.98 16.42
N ILE A 375 -10.88 11.06 17.18
CA ILE A 375 -12.08 11.87 17.37
C ILE A 375 -12.07 12.98 16.33
N LYS A 376 -13.10 13.03 15.47
CA LYS A 376 -13.16 13.90 14.29
C LYS A 376 -14.50 14.65 14.21
N ASP A 377 -14.45 15.92 13.78
CA ASP A 377 -15.60 16.72 13.37
C ASP A 377 -15.52 16.88 11.83
N GLY A 378 -16.26 16.04 11.13
CA GLY A 378 -16.06 15.84 9.69
C GLY A 378 -14.62 15.41 9.40
N ASN A 379 -13.91 16.22 8.61
CA ASN A 379 -12.49 15.97 8.29
C ASN A 379 -11.50 16.62 9.28
N LYS A 380 -11.98 17.31 10.33
CA LYS A 380 -11.11 17.99 11.29
C LYS A 380 -10.80 17.07 12.46
N ALA A 381 -9.52 16.78 12.67
CA ALA A 381 -9.08 16.08 13.87
C ALA A 381 -9.35 16.95 15.12
N LYS A 382 -9.98 16.36 16.13
CA LYS A 382 -10.28 16.98 17.43
C LYS A 382 -9.43 16.41 18.54
N ALA A 383 -9.29 15.10 18.59
CA ALA A 383 -8.39 14.43 19.50
C ALA A 383 -7.87 13.12 18.91
N LEU A 384 -6.74 12.70 19.43
CA LEU A 384 -6.11 11.41 19.16
C LEU A 384 -5.78 10.75 20.50
N ILE A 385 -6.18 9.48 20.63
CA ILE A 385 -5.78 8.61 21.73
C ILE A 385 -5.03 7.45 21.08
N SER A 386 -3.81 7.17 21.50
CA SER A 386 -3.00 6.10 20.92
C SER A 386 -2.24 5.35 22.00
N LYS A 387 -2.05 4.05 21.79
CA LYS A 387 -1.20 3.19 22.60
C LYS A 387 -0.43 2.27 21.68
N THR A 388 0.86 2.15 21.89
CA THR A 388 1.72 1.15 21.27
C THR A 388 2.00 0.03 22.26
N LYS A 389 2.55 -1.08 21.79
CA LYS A 389 2.86 -2.24 22.63
C LYS A 389 3.81 -1.93 23.80
N ASP A 390 4.66 -0.92 23.61
CA ASP A 390 5.67 -0.54 24.62
C ASP A 390 5.16 0.53 25.60
N ASP A 391 3.98 1.11 25.33
CA ASP A 391 3.37 2.12 26.20
C ASP A 391 2.63 1.44 27.36
N LYS A 392 2.82 1.96 28.58
CA LYS A 392 2.07 1.53 29.74
C LYS A 392 0.65 2.08 29.74
N ASP A 393 0.52 3.38 29.45
CA ASP A 393 -0.73 4.11 29.45
C ASP A 393 -0.94 4.76 28.07
N PRO A 394 -2.18 4.96 27.62
CA PRO A 394 -2.43 5.60 26.33
C PRO A 394 -1.95 7.06 26.32
N GLN A 395 -1.46 7.50 25.19
CA GLN A 395 -1.12 8.89 24.95
C GLN A 395 -2.32 9.62 24.37
N VAL A 396 -2.62 10.80 24.90
CA VAL A 396 -3.78 11.60 24.49
C VAL A 396 -3.34 12.96 23.98
N HIS A 397 -3.79 13.31 22.80
CA HIS A 397 -3.56 14.64 22.23
C HIS A 397 -4.89 15.28 21.81
N ILE A 398 -5.21 16.46 22.35
CA ILE A 398 -6.36 17.27 21.92
C ILE A 398 -5.84 18.39 21.02
N TYR A 399 -6.32 18.43 19.79
CA TYR A 399 -5.90 19.44 18.81
C TYR A 399 -6.49 20.80 19.14
N LYS A 400 -5.66 21.81 19.25
CA LYS A 400 -6.12 23.19 19.37
C LYS A 400 -6.68 23.66 18.04
N ASN A 401 -7.93 24.10 18.01
CA ASN A 401 -8.51 24.74 16.85
C ASN A 401 -7.84 26.11 16.66
N ASN A 402 -6.81 26.17 15.85
CA ASN A 402 -6.38 27.42 15.25
C ASN A 402 -7.24 27.61 14.00
N ASN A 403 -8.19 28.55 14.04
CA ASN A 403 -8.94 29.03 12.88
C ASN A 403 -7.99 29.63 11.84
#